data_8d8905e1fbdd8892948b62a2e9c9a040
#
_entry.id   8d8905e1fbdd8892948b62a2e9c9a040
#
_cell.length_a   1.000
_cell.length_b   1.000
_cell.length_c   1.000
_cell.angle_alpha   90.00
_cell.angle_beta   90.00
_cell.angle_gamma   90.00
#
_symmetry.space_group_name_H-M   'P 1'
#
loop_
_entity.id
_entity.type
_entity.pdbx_description
1 polymer ?
#
loop_
_entity_poly.entity_id
_entity_poly.type
_entity_poly.pdbx_seq_one_letter_code
_entity_poly.pdbx_strand_id
1 'polypeptide(L)'
;MKKTKTTFILFILAIVIAGGFLSRVSLWEANIEAFLNGNIKQGGWKATIGSLDGHLLSTVSAHNIQFEHRDSTQVIVSYTETNINIWRSILFGGINMDRIMINGLQVKPGNISLKKPTDEFQIPNFQLPDIKFDLKNFELDGSVPLTIKDEMRLYSIFFKGDYSQDDGKALLQIDEFSGSSSKTPVGFSVYNVLAELDSSRFHMFTENGIVMGIGFNGSINATFDEIPSLKLDLEFDEYIIPERLFEKLPLQPKFSSLKTKVHLSSDFHTMDGDVSVRNDLGLDMKGKISLSNESDHIVINQINMKSETAQLTLQGIFEYAGHFNGTVSLTHLDLSEWMLQEQNTDLTGFVLFEGLIDSGQVSDLDLTAEIQETELYSEKDITMSGSIQFHDNLISISHPLTLAIGPSSIIVQG
;
A
#
# COMPACT_ATOMS: atom_id res chain seq x y z
N MET A 1 -4.56 -60.46 40.95
CA MET A 1 -4.92 -59.67 39.77
C MET A 1 -5.40 -58.23 40.05
N LYS A 2 -6.01 -57.89 41.19
CA LYS A 2 -6.45 -56.48 41.45
C LYS A 2 -5.29 -55.50 41.69
N LYS A 3 -4.21 -55.91 42.38
CA LYS A 3 -3.06 -55.04 42.70
C LYS A 3 -2.29 -54.55 41.45
N THR A 4 -2.13 -55.39 40.43
CA THR A 4 -1.41 -55.06 39.18
C THR A 4 -2.11 -53.99 38.35
N LYS A 5 -3.44 -53.98 38.31
CA LYS A 5 -4.24 -52.96 37.60
C LYS A 5 -4.11 -51.58 38.27
N THR A 6 -4.15 -51.55 39.62
CA THR A 6 -4.02 -50.29 40.36
C THR A 6 -2.62 -49.70 40.22
N THR A 7 -1.56 -50.51 40.25
CA THR A 7 -0.18 -50.06 40.02
C THR A 7 0.02 -49.51 38.61
N PHE A 8 -0.57 -50.13 37.57
CA PHE A 8 -0.51 -49.67 36.20
C PHE A 8 -1.24 -48.33 35.99
N ILE A 9 -2.41 -48.17 36.62
CA ILE A 9 -3.16 -46.90 36.58
C ILE A 9 -2.39 -45.78 37.26
N LEU A 10 -1.78 -46.05 38.44
CA LEU A 10 -0.95 -45.09 39.15
C LEU A 10 0.31 -44.70 38.36
N PHE A 11 0.91 -45.65 37.63
CA PHE A 11 2.06 -45.40 36.76
C PHE A 11 1.68 -44.50 35.56
N ILE A 12 0.57 -44.78 34.89
CA ILE A 12 0.04 -43.94 33.82
C ILE A 12 -0.28 -42.53 34.36
N LEU A 13 -0.94 -42.45 35.50
CA LEU A 13 -1.29 -41.17 36.12
C LEU A 13 -0.03 -40.36 36.48
N ALA A 14 1.02 -41.03 36.98
CA ALA A 14 2.30 -40.40 37.26
C ALA A 14 2.99 -39.87 35.99
N ILE A 15 2.94 -40.63 34.88
CA ILE A 15 3.46 -40.18 33.57
C ILE A 15 2.68 -38.97 33.08
N VAL A 16 1.35 -38.97 33.18
CA VAL A 16 0.50 -37.86 32.77
C VAL A 16 0.77 -36.61 33.61
N ILE A 17 0.88 -36.77 34.92
CA ILE A 17 1.22 -35.64 35.82
C ILE A 17 2.63 -35.11 35.55
N ALA A 18 3.64 -35.99 35.41
CA ALA A 18 5.00 -35.59 35.08
C ALA A 18 5.09 -34.93 33.70
N GLY A 19 4.39 -35.49 32.70
CA GLY A 19 4.26 -34.91 31.37
C GLY A 19 3.60 -33.54 31.40
N GLY A 20 2.50 -33.41 32.14
CA GLY A 20 1.80 -32.13 32.34
C GLY A 20 2.69 -31.09 33.05
N PHE A 21 3.47 -31.51 34.04
CA PHE A 21 4.40 -30.59 34.71
C PHE A 21 5.55 -30.17 33.78
N LEU A 22 6.20 -31.12 33.11
CA LEU A 22 7.32 -30.86 32.21
C LEU A 22 6.90 -30.09 30.95
N SER A 23 5.62 -30.10 30.58
CA SER A 23 5.11 -29.34 29.47
C SER A 23 4.88 -27.84 29.75
N ARG A 24 5.01 -27.41 31.02
CA ARG A 24 4.91 -25.98 31.37
C ARG A 24 6.03 -25.19 30.73
N VAL A 25 5.66 -24.21 29.92
CA VAL A 25 6.61 -23.41 29.14
C VAL A 25 7.51 -22.55 30.03
N SER A 26 7.01 -22.10 31.18
CA SER A 26 7.79 -21.30 32.12
C SER A 26 9.05 -22.02 32.66
N LEU A 27 9.08 -23.36 32.65
CA LEU A 27 10.26 -24.13 33.01
C LEU A 27 11.36 -24.08 31.93
N TRP A 28 11.00 -23.70 30.71
CA TRP A 28 11.87 -23.69 29.52
C TRP A 28 12.21 -22.28 29.04
N GLU A 29 11.74 -21.24 29.74
CA GLU A 29 11.90 -19.85 29.34
C GLU A 29 13.33 -19.49 28.93
N ALA A 30 14.30 -19.77 29.80
CA ALA A 30 15.71 -19.49 29.53
C ALA A 30 16.26 -20.28 28.32
N ASN A 31 15.77 -21.51 28.13
CA ASN A 31 16.19 -22.35 26.99
C ASN A 31 15.56 -21.85 25.68
N ILE A 32 14.31 -21.41 25.71
CA ILE A 32 13.61 -20.85 24.58
C ILE A 32 14.26 -19.52 24.17
N GLU A 33 14.56 -18.65 25.13
CA GLU A 33 15.28 -17.41 24.89
C GLU A 33 16.68 -17.66 24.31
N ALA A 34 17.43 -18.63 24.86
CA ALA A 34 18.74 -19.01 24.35
C ALA A 34 18.66 -19.57 22.91
N PHE A 35 17.66 -20.40 22.63
CA PHE A 35 17.41 -20.94 21.29
C PHE A 35 17.07 -19.83 20.29
N LEU A 36 16.18 -18.91 20.63
CA LEU A 36 15.85 -17.76 19.79
C LEU A 36 17.11 -16.93 19.52
N ASN A 37 17.84 -16.55 20.55
CA ASN A 37 19.05 -15.77 20.41
C ASN A 37 20.13 -16.48 19.59
N GLY A 38 20.23 -17.81 19.68
CA GLY A 38 21.13 -18.63 18.86
C GLY A 38 20.82 -18.50 17.36
N ASN A 39 19.54 -18.50 17.01
CA ASN A 39 19.10 -18.43 15.60
C ASN A 39 19.14 -17.01 15.02
N ILE A 40 18.78 -15.96 15.80
CA ILE A 40 18.70 -14.58 15.29
C ILE A 40 20.02 -13.80 15.37
N LYS A 41 20.99 -14.31 16.13
CA LYS A 41 22.29 -13.64 16.36
C LYS A 41 23.06 -13.34 15.07
N GLN A 42 22.98 -14.20 14.07
CA GLN A 42 23.63 -13.99 12.78
C GLN A 42 23.10 -12.74 12.07
N GLY A 43 21.79 -12.46 12.19
CA GLY A 43 21.16 -11.25 11.70
C GLY A 43 21.43 -9.99 12.54
N GLY A 44 22.21 -10.10 13.62
CA GLY A 44 22.50 -8.95 14.49
C GLY A 44 21.41 -8.63 15.51
N TRP A 45 20.41 -9.50 15.66
CA TRP A 45 19.29 -9.34 16.59
C TRP A 45 19.56 -10.03 17.93
N LYS A 46 18.94 -9.51 18.96
CA LYS A 46 18.86 -10.09 20.30
C LYS A 46 17.40 -10.10 20.73
N ALA A 47 16.94 -11.23 21.29
CA ALA A 47 15.59 -11.35 21.87
C ALA A 47 15.66 -11.41 23.39
N THR A 48 14.69 -10.80 24.05
CA THR A 48 14.38 -10.97 25.46
C THR A 48 12.90 -11.24 25.63
N ILE A 49 12.54 -12.11 26.57
CA ILE A 49 11.16 -12.48 26.87
C ILE A 49 10.89 -12.12 28.33
N GLY A 50 9.84 -11.36 28.59
CA GLY A 50 9.49 -10.95 29.95
C GLY A 50 8.91 -12.09 30.76
N SER A 51 7.98 -12.85 30.21
CA SER A 51 7.46 -14.09 30.81
C SER A 51 6.85 -15.02 29.79
N LEU A 52 6.88 -16.29 30.07
CA LEU A 52 6.24 -17.39 29.33
C LEU A 52 5.29 -18.15 30.21
N ASP A 53 4.06 -18.34 29.72
CA ASP A 53 3.01 -19.09 30.41
C ASP A 53 2.40 -20.14 29.49
N GLY A 54 1.73 -21.13 30.11
CA GLY A 54 1.01 -22.17 29.39
C GLY A 54 1.75 -23.50 29.29
N HIS A 55 1.38 -24.28 28.31
CA HIS A 55 1.86 -25.64 28.10
C HIS A 55 2.27 -25.88 26.65
N LEU A 56 3.45 -26.46 26.43
CA LEU A 56 3.99 -26.81 25.10
C LEU A 56 3.04 -27.68 24.26
N LEU A 57 2.17 -28.45 24.92
CA LEU A 57 1.23 -29.36 24.23
C LEU A 57 -0.14 -28.74 23.93
N SER A 58 -0.32 -27.46 24.22
CA SER A 58 -1.59 -26.76 23.99
C SER A 58 -1.34 -25.29 23.68
N THR A 59 -1.68 -24.40 24.58
CA THR A 59 -1.53 -22.96 24.41
C THR A 59 -0.28 -22.48 25.13
N VAL A 60 0.52 -21.70 24.42
CA VAL A 60 1.69 -20.99 24.92
C VAL A 60 1.44 -19.50 24.75
N SER A 61 1.62 -18.74 25.81
CA SER A 61 1.58 -17.28 25.76
C SER A 61 2.89 -16.68 26.22
N ALA A 62 3.27 -15.58 25.64
CA ALA A 62 4.45 -14.82 26.00
C ALA A 62 4.10 -13.34 26.13
N HIS A 63 4.71 -12.70 27.12
CA HIS A 63 4.51 -11.29 27.42
C HIS A 63 5.82 -10.53 27.32
N ASN A 64 5.73 -9.28 26.84
CA ASN A 64 6.84 -8.35 26.75
C ASN A 64 8.06 -8.94 26.02
N ILE A 65 7.83 -9.45 24.81
CA ILE A 65 8.91 -9.90 23.93
C ILE A 65 9.55 -8.67 23.30
N GLN A 66 10.86 -8.57 23.39
CA GLN A 66 11.60 -7.48 22.78
C GLN A 66 12.71 -8.06 21.90
N PHE A 67 12.75 -7.61 20.65
CA PHE A 67 13.86 -7.85 19.75
C PHE A 67 14.63 -6.55 19.57
N GLU A 68 15.94 -6.59 19.71
CA GLU A 68 16.82 -5.45 19.54
C GLU A 68 17.88 -5.77 18.49
N HIS A 69 18.01 -4.90 17.51
CA HIS A 69 19.03 -5.00 16.47
C HIS A 69 20.23 -4.10 16.79
N ARG A 70 21.40 -4.41 16.21
CA ARG A 70 22.66 -3.67 16.43
C ARG A 70 22.59 -2.17 16.08
N ASP A 71 21.70 -1.77 15.16
CA ASP A 71 21.46 -0.38 14.80
C ASP A 71 20.48 0.34 15.74
N SER A 72 20.13 -0.29 16.87
CA SER A 72 19.16 0.19 17.85
C SER A 72 17.70 0.12 17.39
N THR A 73 17.39 -0.55 16.28
CA THR A 73 16.01 -0.89 15.93
C THR A 73 15.45 -1.84 16.97
N GLN A 74 14.26 -1.54 17.49
CA GLN A 74 13.57 -2.38 18.47
C GLN A 74 12.19 -2.79 17.92
N VAL A 75 11.88 -4.06 18.11
CA VAL A 75 10.54 -4.61 17.89
C VAL A 75 10.04 -5.11 19.23
N ILE A 76 8.92 -4.56 19.70
CA ILE A 76 8.31 -4.91 20.98
C ILE A 76 6.96 -5.54 20.70
N VAL A 77 6.70 -6.68 21.32
CA VAL A 77 5.41 -7.37 21.29
C VAL A 77 4.92 -7.46 22.73
N SER A 78 3.80 -6.83 23.02
CA SER A 78 3.26 -6.82 24.37
C SER A 78 2.74 -8.19 24.80
N TYR A 79 2.09 -8.89 23.87
CA TYR A 79 1.51 -10.20 24.12
C TYR A 79 1.50 -11.04 22.83
N THR A 80 1.83 -12.30 22.93
CA THR A 80 1.57 -13.30 21.89
C THR A 80 0.99 -14.56 22.49
N GLU A 81 0.10 -15.19 21.78
CA GLU A 81 -0.48 -16.48 22.11
C GLU A 81 -0.43 -17.40 20.90
N THR A 82 0.01 -18.62 21.13
CA THR A 82 0.09 -19.65 20.10
C THR A 82 -0.57 -20.92 20.60
N ASN A 83 -1.46 -21.49 19.81
CA ASN A 83 -2.06 -22.78 20.08
C ASN A 83 -1.57 -23.80 19.04
N ILE A 84 -0.78 -24.76 19.51
CA ILE A 84 -0.19 -25.81 18.67
C ILE A 84 -1.05 -27.06 18.78
N ASN A 85 -1.54 -27.54 17.63
CA ASN A 85 -2.30 -28.80 17.56
C ASN A 85 -1.36 -29.99 17.36
N ILE A 86 -0.78 -30.47 18.45
CA ILE A 86 0.19 -31.56 18.40
C ILE A 86 -0.40 -32.86 17.84
N TRP A 87 -1.64 -33.17 18.20
CA TRP A 87 -2.29 -34.37 17.69
C TRP A 87 -2.46 -34.33 16.17
N ARG A 88 -2.85 -33.18 15.65
CA ARG A 88 -2.97 -32.99 14.21
C ARG A 88 -1.60 -33.03 13.52
N SER A 89 -0.58 -32.42 14.15
CA SER A 89 0.79 -32.48 13.65
C SER A 89 1.35 -33.89 13.56
N ILE A 90 1.07 -34.73 14.55
CA ILE A 90 1.50 -36.15 14.56
C ILE A 90 0.72 -36.98 13.53
N LEU A 91 -0.60 -36.78 13.41
CA LEU A 91 -1.46 -37.61 12.56
C LEU A 91 -1.31 -37.29 11.08
N PHE A 92 -1.15 -36.02 10.74
CA PHE A 92 -1.14 -35.55 9.35
C PHE A 92 0.25 -35.07 8.89
N GLY A 93 1.24 -35.08 9.77
CA GLY A 93 2.56 -34.56 9.52
C GLY A 93 2.62 -33.02 9.49
N GLY A 94 3.84 -32.47 9.56
CA GLY A 94 4.05 -31.04 9.56
C GLY A 94 3.75 -30.33 10.87
N ILE A 95 3.68 -29.01 10.83
CA ILE A 95 3.37 -28.16 11.98
C ILE A 95 1.95 -27.62 11.80
N ASN A 96 1.07 -27.94 12.74
CA ASN A 96 -0.32 -27.48 12.74
C ASN A 96 -0.56 -26.57 13.93
N MET A 97 -0.97 -25.33 13.65
CA MET A 97 -1.31 -24.32 14.65
C MET A 97 -2.76 -23.88 14.46
N ASP A 98 -3.55 -23.97 15.53
CA ASP A 98 -4.96 -23.57 15.47
C ASP A 98 -5.11 -22.05 15.66
N ARG A 99 -4.13 -21.39 16.28
CA ARG A 99 -4.15 -19.94 16.48
C ARG A 99 -2.75 -19.39 16.73
N ILE A 100 -2.48 -18.22 16.14
CA ILE A 100 -1.44 -17.29 16.60
C ILE A 100 -2.08 -15.91 16.73
N MET A 101 -1.89 -15.29 17.88
CA MET A 101 -2.32 -13.93 18.16
C MET A 101 -1.12 -13.10 18.59
N ILE A 102 -0.91 -11.96 17.99
CA ILE A 102 0.15 -10.99 18.31
C ILE A 102 -0.52 -9.66 18.59
N ASN A 103 -0.43 -9.18 19.82
CA ASN A 103 -1.03 -7.93 20.25
C ASN A 103 0.03 -6.94 20.71
N GLY A 104 -0.18 -5.68 20.38
CA GLY A 104 0.68 -4.58 20.79
C GLY A 104 2.07 -4.65 20.17
N LEU A 105 2.15 -5.08 18.90
CA LEU A 105 3.38 -4.97 18.13
C LEU A 105 3.74 -3.49 17.96
N GLN A 106 4.96 -3.14 18.34
CA GLN A 106 5.53 -1.81 18.16
C GLN A 106 6.92 -1.93 17.54
N VAL A 107 7.15 -1.21 16.48
CA VAL A 107 8.48 -1.10 15.87
C VAL A 107 9.03 0.29 16.17
N LYS A 108 10.21 0.35 16.76
CA LYS A 108 10.97 1.60 16.96
C LYS A 108 12.18 1.55 16.06
N PRO A 109 12.23 2.39 15.02
CA PRO A 109 13.38 2.41 14.13
C PRO A 109 14.63 2.87 14.90
N GLY A 110 15.74 2.24 14.63
CA GLY A 110 17.05 2.65 15.10
C GLY A 110 17.62 3.77 14.23
N ASN A 111 18.91 4.02 14.37
CA ASN A 111 19.66 4.93 13.51
C ASN A 111 19.83 4.30 12.13
N ILE A 112 18.76 4.29 11.34
CA ILE A 112 18.82 3.86 9.94
C ILE A 112 19.55 4.96 9.18
N SER A 113 20.85 4.80 8.96
CA SER A 113 21.50 5.46 7.84
C SER A 113 20.88 4.84 6.59
N LEU A 114 19.97 5.56 5.96
CA LEU A 114 19.45 5.21 4.64
C LEU A 114 20.66 5.20 3.69
N LYS A 115 21.33 4.04 3.60
CA LYS A 115 22.20 3.78 2.46
C LYS A 115 21.28 3.85 1.24
N LYS A 116 21.56 4.80 0.34
CA LYS A 116 20.93 4.79 -0.98
C LYS A 116 21.04 3.36 -1.52
N PRO A 117 19.94 2.76 -1.95
CA PRO A 117 20.03 1.45 -2.61
C PRO A 117 20.87 1.67 -3.87
N THR A 118 22.12 1.25 -3.80
CA THR A 118 23.06 1.30 -4.92
C THR A 118 23.05 0.01 -5.73
N ASP A 119 22.25 -0.94 -5.31
CA ASP A 119 22.20 -2.26 -5.93
C ASP A 119 20.96 -2.36 -6.82
N GLU A 120 21.16 -2.90 -8.01
CA GLU A 120 20.09 -3.37 -8.90
C GLU A 120 19.08 -4.17 -8.08
N PHE A 121 17.79 -3.90 -8.30
CA PHE A 121 16.72 -4.63 -7.66
C PHE A 121 16.90 -6.12 -7.96
N GLN A 122 17.41 -6.86 -6.98
CA GLN A 122 17.53 -8.31 -7.08
C GLN A 122 16.24 -8.94 -6.60
N ILE A 123 15.57 -9.64 -7.49
CA ILE A 123 14.39 -10.41 -7.13
C ILE A 123 14.80 -11.44 -6.09
N PRO A 124 14.19 -11.45 -4.90
CA PRO A 124 14.51 -12.43 -3.88
C PRO A 124 14.24 -13.85 -4.43
N ASN A 125 15.20 -14.74 -4.29
CA ASN A 125 14.98 -16.15 -4.60
C ASN A 125 14.11 -16.74 -3.47
N PHE A 126 12.80 -16.81 -3.71
CA PHE A 126 11.85 -17.39 -2.79
C PHE A 126 11.92 -18.92 -2.86
N GLN A 127 12.69 -19.52 -1.96
CA GLN A 127 12.61 -20.95 -1.71
C GLN A 127 11.77 -21.17 -0.47
N LEU A 128 10.55 -21.63 -0.68
CA LEU A 128 9.72 -22.09 0.44
C LEU A 128 10.36 -23.35 1.03
N PRO A 129 10.52 -23.44 2.35
CA PRO A 129 11.02 -24.66 2.97
C PRO A 129 10.05 -25.82 2.68
N ASP A 130 10.61 -27.01 2.45
CA ASP A 130 9.82 -28.25 2.26
C ASP A 130 9.28 -28.75 3.61
N ILE A 131 8.45 -27.94 4.24
CA ILE A 131 7.82 -28.24 5.53
C ILE A 131 6.33 -27.98 5.38
N LYS A 132 5.53 -29.00 5.68
CA LYS A 132 4.09 -28.81 5.78
C LYS A 132 3.78 -27.97 7.01
N PHE A 133 3.11 -26.82 6.78
CA PHE A 133 2.72 -25.87 7.81
C PHE A 133 1.27 -25.45 7.60
N ASP A 134 0.46 -25.52 8.65
CA ASP A 134 -0.95 -25.11 8.63
C ASP A 134 -1.21 -24.23 9.86
N LEU A 135 -1.50 -22.99 9.65
CA LEU A 135 -1.82 -21.99 10.66
C LEU A 135 -3.20 -21.44 10.40
N LYS A 136 -4.07 -21.60 11.36
CA LYS A 136 -5.40 -21.01 11.35
C LYS A 136 -5.49 -19.87 12.34
N ASN A 137 -6.37 -18.92 12.02
CA ASN A 137 -6.62 -17.77 12.89
C ASN A 137 -5.33 -17.02 13.31
N PHE A 138 -4.52 -16.63 12.33
CA PHE A 138 -3.45 -15.67 12.59
C PHE A 138 -4.05 -14.28 12.77
N GLU A 139 -3.76 -13.65 13.89
CA GLU A 139 -4.23 -12.31 14.20
C GLU A 139 -3.05 -11.46 14.70
N LEU A 140 -2.88 -10.30 14.10
CA LEU A 140 -1.85 -9.32 14.49
C LEU A 140 -2.50 -7.95 14.64
N ASP A 141 -2.33 -7.37 15.81
CA ASP A 141 -2.65 -5.96 16.10
C ASP A 141 -1.39 -5.22 16.54
N GLY A 142 -1.13 -4.09 15.94
CA GLY A 142 0.08 -3.37 16.23
C GLY A 142 0.18 -1.99 15.64
N SER A 143 1.34 -1.37 15.86
CA SER A 143 1.68 -0.09 15.26
C SER A 143 3.10 -0.11 14.71
N VAL A 144 3.24 0.42 13.52
CA VAL A 144 4.53 0.53 12.82
C VAL A 144 4.81 2.00 12.56
N PRO A 145 5.95 2.54 13.01
CA PRO A 145 6.37 3.87 12.62
C PRO A 145 6.88 3.82 11.17
N LEU A 146 6.35 4.69 10.35
CA LEU A 146 6.90 4.97 9.03
C LEU A 146 7.46 6.38 9.06
N THR A 147 8.71 6.52 8.65
CA THR A 147 9.32 7.85 8.48
C THR A 147 9.00 8.33 7.08
N ILE A 148 8.20 9.40 7.00
CA ILE A 148 7.90 10.09 5.74
C ILE A 148 8.44 11.50 5.90
N LYS A 149 9.37 11.90 5.05
CA LYS A 149 10.01 13.24 5.08
C LYS A 149 10.49 13.67 6.48
N ASP A 150 11.34 12.85 7.10
CA ASP A 150 11.89 13.08 8.44
C ASP A 150 10.88 13.16 9.60
N GLU A 151 9.57 13.06 9.32
CA GLU A 151 8.55 12.89 10.34
C GLU A 151 8.21 11.42 10.56
N MET A 152 8.35 10.97 11.80
CA MET A 152 7.93 9.64 12.21
C MET A 152 6.42 9.63 12.45
N ARG A 153 5.68 8.86 11.67
CA ARG A 153 4.24 8.65 11.82
C ARG A 153 3.95 7.23 12.27
N LEU A 154 3.06 7.10 13.23
CA LEU A 154 2.57 5.80 13.67
C LEU A 154 1.39 5.39 12.80
N TYR A 155 1.50 4.21 12.21
CA TYR A 155 0.41 3.53 11.52
C TYR A 155 -0.04 2.36 12.36
N SER A 156 -1.31 2.38 12.76
CA SER A 156 -1.95 1.20 13.33
C SER A 156 -2.21 0.20 12.22
N ILE A 157 -1.84 -1.05 12.43
CA ILE A 157 -2.07 -2.15 11.50
C ILE A 157 -2.85 -3.25 12.20
N PHE A 158 -3.78 -3.83 11.49
CA PHE A 158 -4.50 -5.02 11.89
C PHE A 158 -4.45 -6.04 10.75
N PHE A 159 -4.19 -7.29 11.08
CA PHE A 159 -4.16 -8.39 10.14
C PHE A 159 -4.84 -9.61 10.76
N LYS A 160 -5.69 -10.26 9.98
CA LYS A 160 -6.31 -11.52 10.36
C LYS A 160 -6.42 -12.44 9.15
N GLY A 161 -6.10 -13.73 9.32
CA GLY A 161 -6.17 -14.69 8.23
C GLY A 161 -5.63 -16.06 8.58
N ASP A 162 -5.58 -16.91 7.58
CA ASP A 162 -5.07 -18.27 7.63
C ASP A 162 -3.87 -18.42 6.68
N TYR A 163 -2.93 -19.28 7.04
CA TYR A 163 -1.79 -19.60 6.20
C TYR A 163 -1.61 -21.12 6.12
N SER A 164 -1.37 -21.62 4.94
CA SER A 164 -0.99 -23.02 4.74
C SER A 164 0.17 -23.14 3.76
N GLN A 165 1.02 -24.09 3.99
CA GLN A 165 2.15 -24.42 3.12
C GLN A 165 2.27 -25.93 3.00
N ASP A 166 2.39 -26.41 1.77
CA ASP A 166 2.58 -27.82 1.46
C ASP A 166 3.25 -27.96 0.08
N ASP A 167 4.24 -28.83 -0.06
CA ASP A 167 4.90 -29.19 -1.33
C ASP A 167 5.35 -27.94 -2.14
N GLY A 168 6.06 -27.02 -1.48
CA GLY A 168 6.60 -25.82 -2.13
C GLY A 168 5.58 -24.77 -2.55
N LYS A 169 4.31 -24.90 -2.10
CA LYS A 169 3.26 -23.92 -2.32
C LYS A 169 2.79 -23.34 -1.00
N ALA A 170 2.57 -22.04 -0.99
CA ALA A 170 1.96 -21.34 0.14
C ALA A 170 0.65 -20.69 -0.28
N LEU A 171 -0.32 -20.79 0.59
CA LEU A 171 -1.62 -20.17 0.47
C LEU A 171 -1.84 -19.29 1.70
N LEU A 172 -2.12 -18.01 1.48
CA LEU A 172 -2.49 -17.05 2.52
C LEU A 172 -3.89 -16.56 2.22
N GLN A 173 -4.81 -16.84 3.12
CA GLN A 173 -6.15 -16.29 3.08
C GLN A 173 -6.23 -15.18 4.13
N ILE A 174 -6.45 -13.96 3.70
CA ILE A 174 -6.56 -12.80 4.58
C ILE A 174 -8.03 -12.45 4.71
N ASP A 175 -8.59 -12.61 5.91
CA ASP A 175 -9.96 -12.19 6.21
C ASP A 175 -10.05 -10.68 6.26
N GLU A 176 -9.05 -10.03 6.89
CA GLU A 176 -8.94 -8.58 7.02
C GLU A 176 -7.47 -8.16 7.12
N PHE A 177 -7.10 -7.16 6.33
CA PHE A 177 -5.88 -6.40 6.52
C PHE A 177 -6.20 -4.93 6.43
N SER A 178 -5.98 -4.20 7.51
CA SER A 178 -6.30 -2.77 7.58
C SER A 178 -5.18 -1.98 8.23
N GLY A 179 -5.12 -0.71 7.88
CA GLY A 179 -4.17 0.22 8.44
C GLY A 179 -4.67 1.66 8.41
N SER A 180 -4.29 2.42 9.42
CA SER A 180 -4.66 3.83 9.52
C SER A 180 -3.57 4.64 10.20
N SER A 181 -3.50 5.92 9.86
CA SER A 181 -2.59 6.86 10.50
C SER A 181 -3.36 7.81 11.42
N SER A 182 -2.79 8.11 12.57
CA SER A 182 -3.38 9.05 13.53
C SER A 182 -3.41 10.50 13.07
N LYS A 183 -2.57 10.87 12.11
CA LYS A 183 -2.41 12.27 11.64
C LYS A 183 -3.09 12.55 10.29
N THR A 184 -3.39 11.52 9.51
CA THR A 184 -4.06 11.67 8.22
C THR A 184 -5.17 10.65 8.12
N PRO A 185 -6.34 11.02 7.56
CA PRO A 185 -7.44 10.07 7.35
C PRO A 185 -7.13 9.02 6.25
N VAL A 186 -5.86 8.83 5.94
CA VAL A 186 -5.44 7.83 4.97
C VAL A 186 -5.47 6.47 5.65
N GLY A 187 -6.61 5.81 5.49
CA GLY A 187 -6.78 4.43 5.89
C GLY A 187 -6.90 3.55 4.65
N PHE A 188 -6.49 2.33 4.80
CA PHE A 188 -6.78 1.26 3.85
C PHE A 188 -7.34 0.06 4.59
N SER A 189 -8.17 -0.70 3.93
CA SER A 189 -8.59 -2.03 4.38
C SER A 189 -8.83 -2.91 3.17
N VAL A 190 -8.44 -4.16 3.27
CA VAL A 190 -8.74 -5.20 2.28
C VAL A 190 -9.30 -6.40 3.01
N TYR A 191 -10.31 -7.00 2.40
CA TYR A 191 -11.04 -8.12 2.97
C TYR A 191 -11.07 -9.28 1.97
N ASN A 192 -11.10 -10.50 2.50
CA ASN A 192 -11.21 -11.72 1.70
C ASN A 192 -10.14 -11.80 0.60
N VAL A 193 -8.89 -11.51 0.97
CA VAL A 193 -7.75 -11.63 0.05
C VAL A 193 -7.29 -13.07 0.00
N LEU A 194 -7.14 -13.59 -1.19
CA LEU A 194 -6.48 -14.86 -1.45
C LEU A 194 -5.13 -14.57 -2.09
N ALA A 195 -4.05 -15.06 -1.46
CA ALA A 195 -2.71 -14.96 -2.02
C ALA A 195 -2.06 -16.34 -2.10
N GLU A 196 -1.58 -16.68 -3.28
CA GLU A 196 -0.90 -17.93 -3.58
C GLU A 196 0.55 -17.63 -4.00
N LEU A 197 1.48 -18.37 -3.45
CA LEU A 197 2.89 -18.28 -3.77
C LEU A 197 3.44 -19.68 -4.02
N ASP A 198 4.13 -19.84 -5.14
CA ASP A 198 5.01 -20.99 -5.40
C ASP A 198 6.42 -20.50 -5.71
N SER A 199 7.31 -21.39 -6.14
CA SER A 199 8.71 -21.05 -6.43
C SER A 199 8.89 -20.01 -7.54
N SER A 200 7.91 -19.84 -8.41
CA SER A 200 8.01 -19.00 -9.61
C SER A 200 6.87 -18.01 -9.79
N ARG A 201 5.81 -18.11 -8.99
CA ARG A 201 4.61 -17.30 -9.17
C ARG A 201 4.05 -16.81 -7.86
N PHE A 202 3.56 -15.58 -7.89
CA PHE A 202 2.75 -14.99 -6.86
C PHE A 202 1.43 -14.51 -7.49
N HIS A 203 0.33 -14.91 -6.91
CA HIS A 203 -1.00 -14.43 -7.29
C HIS A 203 -1.71 -13.94 -6.06
N MET A 204 -2.29 -12.75 -6.12
CA MET A 204 -3.11 -12.18 -5.06
C MET A 204 -4.37 -11.58 -5.67
N PHE A 205 -5.50 -11.79 -5.03
CA PHE A 205 -6.78 -11.28 -5.46
C PHE A 205 -7.60 -10.79 -4.26
N THR A 206 -8.31 -9.67 -4.43
CA THR A 206 -9.29 -9.16 -3.47
C THR A 206 -10.55 -8.69 -4.19
N GLU A 207 -11.70 -9.02 -3.62
CA GLU A 207 -12.99 -8.51 -4.10
C GLU A 207 -13.42 -7.24 -3.36
N ASN A 208 -12.84 -6.98 -2.18
CA ASN A 208 -13.29 -5.92 -1.29
C ASN A 208 -12.09 -5.21 -0.67
N GLY A 209 -11.61 -4.18 -1.35
CA GLY A 209 -10.62 -3.25 -0.82
C GLY A 209 -11.23 -1.87 -0.62
N ILE A 210 -10.72 -1.12 0.35
CA ILE A 210 -11.04 0.29 0.56
C ILE A 210 -9.72 1.03 0.73
N VAL A 211 -9.51 2.07 -0.03
CA VAL A 211 -8.37 2.97 0.13
C VAL A 211 -8.87 4.41 0.12
N MET A 212 -8.55 5.17 1.15
CA MET A 212 -9.02 6.57 1.32
C MET A 212 -10.55 6.71 1.21
N GLY A 213 -11.29 5.67 1.63
CA GLY A 213 -12.76 5.64 1.54
C GLY A 213 -13.33 5.24 0.18
N ILE A 214 -12.48 4.92 -0.80
CA ILE A 214 -12.90 4.45 -2.12
C ILE A 214 -12.78 2.94 -2.15
N GLY A 215 -13.86 2.24 -2.48
CA GLY A 215 -13.88 0.81 -2.69
C GLY A 215 -13.11 0.41 -3.95
N PHE A 216 -12.49 -0.76 -3.93
CA PHE A 216 -11.86 -1.34 -5.10
C PHE A 216 -11.87 -2.87 -5.04
N ASN A 217 -11.77 -3.48 -6.20
CA ASN A 217 -11.37 -4.87 -6.36
C ASN A 217 -10.11 -4.95 -7.22
N GLY A 218 -9.38 -6.06 -7.12
CA GLY A 218 -8.19 -6.16 -7.94
C GLY A 218 -7.39 -7.43 -7.77
N SER A 219 -6.43 -7.62 -8.67
CA SER A 219 -5.50 -8.73 -8.65
C SER A 219 -4.07 -8.28 -8.92
N ILE A 220 -3.13 -8.99 -8.31
CA ILE A 220 -1.70 -8.88 -8.56
C ILE A 220 -1.22 -10.26 -9.01
N ASN A 221 -0.55 -10.32 -10.15
CA ASN A 221 0.09 -11.52 -10.66
C ASN A 221 1.56 -11.20 -10.92
N ALA A 222 2.46 -11.91 -10.26
CA ALA A 222 3.90 -11.80 -10.50
C ALA A 222 4.48 -13.14 -10.90
N THR A 223 5.46 -13.12 -11.80
CA THR A 223 6.29 -14.27 -12.14
C THR A 223 7.74 -13.94 -11.82
N PHE A 224 8.48 -14.94 -11.33
CA PHE A 224 9.87 -14.81 -10.91
C PHE A 224 10.79 -15.71 -11.75
N ASP A 225 10.36 -16.06 -12.95
CA ASP A 225 11.12 -16.84 -13.93
C ASP A 225 12.29 -16.02 -14.52
N GLU A 226 12.96 -16.53 -15.57
CA GLU A 226 14.07 -15.85 -16.25
C GLU A 226 13.73 -14.42 -16.73
N ILE A 227 12.46 -14.16 -17.06
CA ILE A 227 11.93 -12.84 -17.38
C ILE A 227 10.85 -12.52 -16.35
N PRO A 228 11.21 -11.83 -15.28
CA PRO A 228 10.26 -11.50 -14.23
C PRO A 228 9.20 -10.52 -14.73
N SER A 229 7.98 -10.71 -14.30
CA SER A 229 6.88 -9.82 -14.68
C SER A 229 5.91 -9.61 -13.53
N LEU A 230 5.27 -8.44 -13.52
CA LEU A 230 4.21 -8.06 -12.61
C LEU A 230 3.02 -7.58 -13.44
N LYS A 231 1.83 -8.05 -13.11
CA LYS A 231 0.56 -7.52 -13.64
C LYS A 231 -0.31 -7.09 -12.50
N LEU A 232 -0.88 -5.91 -12.60
CA LEU A 232 -1.78 -5.31 -11.64
C LEU A 232 -3.06 -4.90 -12.35
N ASP A 233 -4.17 -5.46 -11.89
CA ASP A 233 -5.51 -5.12 -12.37
C ASP A 233 -6.28 -4.53 -11.19
N LEU A 234 -6.72 -3.28 -11.30
CA LEU A 234 -7.51 -2.58 -10.30
C LEU A 234 -8.77 -2.01 -10.93
N GLU A 235 -9.90 -2.21 -10.27
CA GLU A 235 -11.15 -1.55 -10.58
C GLU A 235 -11.64 -0.85 -9.32
N PHE A 236 -11.68 0.48 -9.36
CA PHE A 236 -12.19 1.29 -8.27
C PHE A 236 -13.70 1.46 -8.41
N ASP A 237 -14.38 1.42 -7.27
CA ASP A 237 -15.79 1.72 -7.20
C ASP A 237 -16.06 3.19 -7.57
N GLU A 238 -17.32 3.50 -7.71
CA GLU A 238 -17.76 4.86 -7.99
C GLU A 238 -17.38 5.79 -6.83
N TYR A 239 -16.45 6.72 -7.10
CA TYR A 239 -16.06 7.75 -6.15
C TYR A 239 -16.99 8.95 -6.28
N ILE A 240 -17.78 9.18 -5.24
CA ILE A 240 -18.64 10.37 -5.14
C ILE A 240 -17.77 11.55 -4.70
N ILE A 241 -17.69 12.55 -5.57
CA ILE A 241 -16.86 13.72 -5.30
C ILE A 241 -17.59 14.63 -4.29
N PRO A 242 -16.99 14.94 -3.13
CA PRO A 242 -17.63 15.76 -2.12
C PRO A 242 -17.96 17.15 -2.64
N GLU A 243 -19.21 17.60 -2.50
CA GLU A 243 -19.68 18.93 -2.95
C GLU A 243 -18.79 20.08 -2.47
N ARG A 244 -18.26 19.99 -1.24
CA ARG A 244 -17.34 20.99 -0.65
C ARG A 244 -16.10 21.27 -1.50
N LEU A 245 -15.67 20.31 -2.35
CA LEU A 245 -14.53 20.51 -3.25
C LEU A 245 -14.91 21.45 -4.41
N PHE A 246 -16.17 21.49 -4.78
CA PHE A 246 -16.66 22.30 -5.89
C PHE A 246 -17.14 23.68 -5.47
N GLU A 247 -17.54 23.87 -4.18
CA GLU A 247 -18.04 25.16 -3.68
C GLU A 247 -17.06 26.33 -3.89
N LYS A 248 -15.76 26.02 -3.95
CA LYS A 248 -14.68 27.00 -4.14
C LYS A 248 -14.22 27.15 -5.59
N LEU A 249 -14.69 26.29 -6.49
CA LEU A 249 -14.31 26.36 -7.88
C LEU A 249 -15.24 27.36 -8.62
N PRO A 250 -14.67 28.19 -9.50
CA PRO A 250 -15.45 29.14 -10.31
C PRO A 250 -16.36 28.43 -11.32
N LEU A 251 -16.02 27.19 -11.68
CA LEU A 251 -16.80 26.33 -12.55
C LEU A 251 -17.13 25.03 -11.80
N GLN A 252 -18.40 24.67 -11.77
CA GLN A 252 -18.84 23.43 -11.13
C GLN A 252 -18.90 22.31 -12.16
N PRO A 253 -18.39 21.10 -11.84
CA PRO A 253 -18.51 19.97 -12.74
C PRO A 253 -19.96 19.53 -12.89
N LYS A 254 -20.28 19.00 -14.07
CA LYS A 254 -21.61 18.42 -14.35
C LYS A 254 -21.82 17.08 -13.66
N PHE A 255 -20.73 16.35 -13.40
CA PHE A 255 -20.75 15.01 -12.87
C PHE A 255 -20.52 15.01 -11.36
N SER A 256 -21.11 14.04 -10.68
CA SER A 256 -21.00 13.86 -9.23
C SER A 256 -20.10 12.70 -8.84
N SER A 257 -19.77 11.82 -9.78
CA SER A 257 -18.95 10.64 -9.49
C SER A 257 -18.03 10.22 -10.63
N LEU A 258 -16.99 9.49 -10.26
CA LEU A 258 -15.99 8.92 -11.16
C LEU A 258 -15.78 7.44 -10.87
N LYS A 259 -15.68 6.62 -11.90
CA LYS A 259 -15.27 5.22 -11.85
C LYS A 259 -13.97 5.05 -12.63
N THR A 260 -12.98 4.37 -12.02
CA THR A 260 -11.65 4.21 -12.62
C THR A 260 -11.28 2.74 -12.71
N LYS A 261 -10.69 2.34 -13.84
CA LYS A 261 -10.05 1.04 -14.04
C LYS A 261 -8.61 1.23 -14.47
N VAL A 262 -7.72 0.43 -13.93
CA VAL A 262 -6.28 0.49 -14.22
C VAL A 262 -5.78 -0.93 -14.44
N HIS A 263 -5.12 -1.15 -15.57
CA HIS A 263 -4.42 -2.38 -15.92
C HIS A 263 -2.95 -2.05 -16.17
N LEU A 264 -2.06 -2.56 -15.36
CA LEU A 264 -0.63 -2.30 -15.48
C LEU A 264 0.12 -3.61 -15.65
N SER A 265 1.17 -3.56 -16.46
CA SER A 265 2.17 -4.62 -16.59
C SER A 265 3.56 -4.03 -16.39
N SER A 266 4.43 -4.74 -15.71
CA SER A 266 5.78 -4.28 -15.37
C SER A 266 6.79 -5.41 -15.52
N ASP A 267 8.01 -5.04 -15.90
CA ASP A 267 9.21 -5.86 -15.81
C ASP A 267 10.05 -5.49 -14.57
N PHE A 268 9.46 -4.82 -13.60
CA PHE A 268 10.05 -4.22 -12.41
C PHE A 268 10.90 -2.95 -12.63
N HIS A 269 11.18 -2.56 -13.88
CA HIS A 269 11.85 -1.30 -14.21
C HIS A 269 10.89 -0.32 -14.87
N THR A 270 10.10 -0.82 -15.79
CA THR A 270 9.05 -0.04 -16.45
C THR A 270 7.68 -0.60 -16.09
N MET A 271 6.69 0.25 -16.13
CA MET A 271 5.30 -0.10 -15.90
C MET A 271 4.46 0.53 -17.00
N ASP A 272 3.85 -0.30 -17.81
CA ASP A 272 3.02 0.13 -18.93
C ASP A 272 1.60 -0.44 -18.76
N GLY A 273 0.60 0.31 -19.23
CA GLY A 273 -0.75 -0.20 -19.14
C GLY A 273 -1.82 0.73 -19.69
N ASP A 274 -3.03 0.37 -19.34
CA ASP A 274 -4.23 1.08 -19.75
C ASP A 274 -4.95 1.65 -18.53
N VAL A 275 -5.51 2.84 -18.69
CA VAL A 275 -6.38 3.49 -17.71
C VAL A 275 -7.69 3.90 -18.37
N SER A 276 -8.79 3.73 -17.67
CA SER A 276 -10.07 4.30 -18.08
C SER A 276 -10.72 5.02 -16.90
N VAL A 277 -11.28 6.19 -17.18
CA VAL A 277 -12.04 6.98 -16.20
C VAL A 277 -13.39 7.29 -16.81
N ARG A 278 -14.45 6.96 -16.11
CA ARG A 278 -15.82 7.18 -16.55
C ARG A 278 -16.57 7.97 -15.48
N ASN A 279 -17.32 8.98 -15.89
CA ASN A 279 -18.22 9.70 -14.98
C ASN A 279 -19.66 9.14 -15.03
N ASP A 280 -20.52 9.62 -14.14
CA ASP A 280 -21.94 9.25 -14.03
C ASP A 280 -22.78 9.70 -15.24
N LEU A 281 -22.30 10.65 -16.04
CA LEU A 281 -22.94 11.08 -17.28
C LEU A 281 -22.58 10.20 -18.50
N GLY A 282 -21.67 9.22 -18.28
CA GLY A 282 -21.24 8.29 -19.32
C GLY A 282 -20.07 8.78 -20.18
N LEU A 283 -19.49 9.94 -19.86
CA LEU A 283 -18.26 10.39 -20.50
C LEU A 283 -17.13 9.43 -20.13
N ASP A 284 -16.48 8.84 -21.10
CA ASP A 284 -15.48 7.78 -20.93
C ASP A 284 -14.16 8.27 -21.54
N MET A 285 -13.15 8.46 -20.69
CA MET A 285 -11.78 8.70 -21.13
C MET A 285 -10.96 7.43 -21.00
N LYS A 286 -10.31 7.03 -22.06
CA LYS A 286 -9.41 5.88 -22.11
C LYS A 286 -8.02 6.31 -22.50
N GLY A 287 -7.04 5.67 -21.90
CA GLY A 287 -5.68 6.06 -22.19
C GLY A 287 -4.65 5.01 -21.81
N LYS A 288 -3.42 5.36 -22.08
CA LYS A 288 -2.25 4.57 -21.76
C LYS A 288 -1.42 5.25 -20.69
N ILE A 289 -0.84 4.44 -19.82
CA ILE A 289 0.12 4.87 -18.81
C ILE A 289 1.44 4.21 -19.15
N SER A 290 2.52 4.95 -19.08
CA SER A 290 3.89 4.44 -19.11
C SER A 290 4.70 5.14 -18.03
N LEU A 291 5.22 4.36 -17.10
CA LEU A 291 5.99 4.83 -15.97
C LEU A 291 7.33 4.10 -15.94
N SER A 292 8.37 4.75 -15.46
CA SER A 292 9.62 4.10 -15.09
C SER A 292 9.98 4.45 -13.65
N ASN A 293 10.51 3.45 -12.93
CA ASN A 293 10.90 3.60 -11.54
C ASN A 293 12.42 3.73 -11.46
N GLU A 294 12.87 4.86 -10.98
CA GLU A 294 14.28 5.15 -10.75
C GLU A 294 14.59 5.07 -9.24
N SER A 295 15.85 5.18 -8.86
CA SER A 295 16.30 4.97 -7.48
C SER A 295 15.69 5.96 -6.47
N ASP A 296 15.33 7.17 -6.89
CA ASP A 296 14.84 8.26 -6.04
C ASP A 296 13.58 8.95 -6.56
N HIS A 297 13.09 8.54 -7.73
CA HIS A 297 11.90 9.14 -8.35
C HIS A 297 11.18 8.18 -9.29
N ILE A 298 9.93 8.51 -9.58
CA ILE A 298 9.12 7.88 -10.63
C ILE A 298 9.04 8.86 -11.80
N VAL A 299 9.39 8.37 -12.98
CA VAL A 299 9.18 9.11 -14.23
C VAL A 299 7.84 8.72 -14.83
N ILE A 300 6.97 9.69 -14.99
CA ILE A 300 5.75 9.55 -15.81
C ILE A 300 6.14 9.81 -17.26
N ASN A 301 6.51 8.76 -17.97
CA ASN A 301 6.89 8.87 -19.38
C ASN A 301 5.73 9.41 -20.18
N GLN A 302 4.55 8.88 -19.94
CA GLN A 302 3.31 9.35 -20.54
C GLN A 302 2.08 8.78 -19.85
N ILE A 303 1.10 9.66 -19.57
CA ILE A 303 -0.30 9.27 -19.37
C ILE A 303 -1.08 9.98 -20.47
N ASN A 304 -1.63 9.22 -21.40
CA ASN A 304 -2.36 9.77 -22.55
C ASN A 304 -3.81 9.30 -22.49
N MET A 305 -4.71 10.20 -22.20
CA MET A 305 -6.14 9.95 -22.11
C MET A 305 -6.88 10.61 -23.27
N LYS A 306 -7.84 9.90 -23.82
CA LYS A 306 -8.68 10.38 -24.94
C LYS A 306 -10.14 10.13 -24.64
N SER A 307 -10.98 11.11 -24.95
CA SER A 307 -12.41 10.99 -25.18
C SER A 307 -12.72 10.99 -26.69
N GLU A 308 -13.98 11.10 -27.06
CA GLU A 308 -14.37 11.22 -28.46
C GLU A 308 -13.83 12.51 -29.11
N THR A 309 -13.75 13.59 -28.34
CA THR A 309 -13.42 14.94 -28.82
C THR A 309 -12.08 15.43 -28.30
N ALA A 310 -11.69 15.06 -27.09
CA ALA A 310 -10.54 15.62 -26.38
C ALA A 310 -9.39 14.63 -26.19
N GLN A 311 -8.17 15.16 -26.12
CA GLN A 311 -6.98 14.43 -25.68
C GLN A 311 -6.27 15.19 -24.58
N LEU A 312 -5.87 14.46 -23.54
CA LEU A 312 -5.04 14.95 -22.45
C LEU A 312 -3.79 14.09 -22.36
N THR A 313 -2.62 14.72 -22.31
CA THR A 313 -1.34 14.02 -22.11
C THR A 313 -0.62 14.62 -20.92
N LEU A 314 -0.24 13.76 -19.97
CA LEU A 314 0.57 14.12 -18.82
C LEU A 314 1.95 13.45 -18.93
N GLN A 315 3.01 14.22 -18.67
CA GLN A 315 4.37 13.76 -18.52
C GLN A 315 4.99 14.44 -17.31
N GLY A 316 5.91 13.79 -16.59
CA GLY A 316 6.52 14.42 -15.44
C GLY A 316 7.39 13.51 -14.62
N ILE A 317 7.87 14.06 -13.52
CA ILE A 317 8.72 13.37 -12.53
C ILE A 317 8.09 13.59 -11.16
N PHE A 318 8.06 12.53 -10.37
CA PHE A 318 7.66 12.55 -8.97
C PHE A 318 8.79 11.98 -8.13
N GLU A 319 9.46 12.82 -7.36
CA GLU A 319 10.52 12.41 -6.43
C GLU A 319 9.92 11.84 -5.13
N TYR A 320 10.53 10.81 -4.58
CA TYR A 320 10.12 10.26 -3.28
C TYR A 320 10.27 11.26 -2.13
N ALA A 321 11.10 12.29 -2.30
CA ALA A 321 11.21 13.43 -1.41
C ALA A 321 9.98 14.36 -1.45
N GLY A 322 9.06 14.14 -2.39
CA GLY A 322 7.81 14.86 -2.54
C GLY A 322 7.85 16.01 -3.55
N HIS A 323 9.00 16.33 -4.16
CA HIS A 323 9.03 17.23 -5.31
C HIS A 323 8.40 16.57 -6.51
N PHE A 324 7.66 17.35 -7.28
CA PHE A 324 7.07 16.91 -8.53
C PHE A 324 7.10 18.02 -9.55
N ASN A 325 7.26 17.65 -10.81
CA ASN A 325 7.15 18.56 -11.94
C ASN A 325 6.61 17.84 -13.16
N GLY A 326 6.05 18.58 -14.08
CA GLY A 326 5.55 17.98 -15.31
C GLY A 326 4.82 18.94 -16.22
N THR A 327 4.25 18.34 -17.26
CA THR A 327 3.48 19.04 -18.28
C THR A 327 2.18 18.30 -18.52
N VAL A 328 1.07 19.02 -18.53
CA VAL A 328 -0.22 18.58 -19.03
C VAL A 328 -0.47 19.28 -20.37
N SER A 329 -0.60 18.50 -21.43
CA SER A 329 -1.02 19.02 -22.74
C SER A 329 -2.48 18.67 -22.97
N LEU A 330 -3.23 19.64 -23.47
CA LEU A 330 -4.65 19.57 -23.79
C LEU A 330 -4.82 19.77 -25.29
N THR A 331 -5.70 19.01 -25.90
CA THR A 331 -6.05 19.17 -27.31
C THR A 331 -7.56 18.98 -27.45
N HIS A 332 -8.23 19.99 -28.00
CA HIS A 332 -9.67 20.00 -28.26
C HIS A 332 -10.54 19.67 -27.04
N LEU A 333 -10.16 20.20 -25.86
CA LEU A 333 -10.94 19.98 -24.64
C LEU A 333 -12.17 20.87 -24.61
N ASP A 334 -13.34 20.26 -24.69
CA ASP A 334 -14.62 20.97 -24.48
C ASP A 334 -15.01 20.91 -23.00
N LEU A 335 -14.84 22.05 -22.32
CA LEU A 335 -15.23 22.16 -20.92
C LEU A 335 -16.74 22.01 -20.70
N SER A 336 -17.57 22.26 -21.75
CA SER A 336 -19.01 22.10 -21.63
C SER A 336 -19.42 20.64 -21.38
N GLU A 337 -18.61 19.68 -21.77
CA GLU A 337 -18.84 18.27 -21.48
C GLU A 337 -18.60 17.93 -19.99
N TRP A 338 -17.73 18.70 -19.32
CA TRP A 338 -17.26 18.41 -17.96
C TRP A 338 -17.82 19.34 -16.89
N MET A 339 -18.12 20.60 -17.28
CA MET A 339 -18.49 21.67 -16.35
C MET A 339 -19.93 22.14 -16.60
N LEU A 340 -20.56 22.69 -15.56
CA LEU A 340 -21.90 23.32 -15.64
C LEU A 340 -21.81 24.66 -16.41
N GLN A 341 -21.50 24.59 -17.68
CA GLN A 341 -21.57 25.73 -18.58
C GLN A 341 -22.35 25.34 -19.84
N GLU A 342 -23.07 26.27 -20.40
CA GLU A 342 -23.93 26.03 -21.55
C GLU A 342 -23.20 26.17 -22.87
N GLN A 343 -21.99 26.76 -22.85
CA GLN A 343 -21.28 27.12 -24.08
C GLN A 343 -20.10 26.17 -24.29
N ASN A 344 -19.99 25.72 -25.54
CA ASN A 344 -18.88 24.86 -25.96
C ASN A 344 -17.56 25.63 -25.91
N THR A 345 -16.51 24.93 -25.62
CA THR A 345 -15.13 25.41 -25.67
C THR A 345 -14.30 24.44 -26.49
N ASP A 346 -13.21 24.92 -27.06
CA ASP A 346 -12.21 24.10 -27.73
C ASP A 346 -10.84 24.55 -27.20
N LEU A 347 -10.39 23.94 -26.09
CA LEU A 347 -9.14 24.31 -25.45
C LEU A 347 -8.00 23.46 -25.97
N THR A 348 -6.99 24.13 -26.54
CA THR A 348 -5.74 23.52 -26.95
C THR A 348 -4.59 24.28 -26.31
N GLY A 349 -3.63 23.58 -25.68
CA GLY A 349 -2.51 24.21 -25.00
C GLY A 349 -1.80 23.29 -24.04
N PHE A 350 -1.01 23.88 -23.15
CA PHE A 350 -0.32 23.13 -22.10
C PHE A 350 -0.27 23.90 -20.78
N VAL A 351 -0.09 23.13 -19.73
CA VAL A 351 0.16 23.61 -18.37
C VAL A 351 1.41 22.95 -17.85
N LEU A 352 2.41 23.75 -17.52
CA LEU A 352 3.57 23.31 -16.76
C LEU A 352 3.23 23.41 -15.27
N PHE A 353 3.62 22.42 -14.52
CA PHE A 353 3.47 22.44 -13.07
C PHE A 353 4.76 21.98 -12.37
N GLU A 354 5.06 22.59 -11.26
CA GLU A 354 6.13 22.20 -10.36
C GLU A 354 5.67 22.44 -8.92
N GLY A 355 6.03 21.54 -8.01
CA GLY A 355 5.56 21.70 -6.64
C GLY A 355 6.21 20.77 -5.66
N LEU A 356 5.75 20.90 -4.42
CA LEU A 356 6.16 20.09 -3.28
C LEU A 356 4.93 19.57 -2.54
N ILE A 357 4.92 18.27 -2.30
CA ILE A 357 3.96 17.62 -1.38
C ILE A 357 4.64 17.48 -0.04
N ASP A 358 4.12 18.17 0.97
CA ASP A 358 4.54 18.01 2.34
C ASP A 358 3.41 17.46 3.19
N SER A 359 3.73 16.43 3.99
CA SER A 359 2.75 15.81 4.89
C SER A 359 1.45 15.35 4.21
N GLY A 360 1.55 14.94 2.90
CA GLY A 360 0.41 14.51 2.10
C GLY A 360 -0.48 15.67 1.59
N GLN A 361 -0.01 16.91 1.73
CA GLN A 361 -0.66 18.12 1.19
C GLN A 361 0.31 18.85 0.26
N VAL A 362 -0.22 19.47 -0.78
CA VAL A 362 0.57 20.36 -1.63
C VAL A 362 0.90 21.61 -0.81
N SER A 363 2.19 21.82 -0.53
CA SER A 363 2.68 22.99 0.21
C SER A 363 3.06 24.12 -0.73
N ASP A 364 3.66 23.76 -1.86
CA ASP A 364 4.06 24.69 -2.90
C ASP A 364 3.57 24.18 -4.26
N LEU A 365 3.09 25.08 -5.11
CA LEU A 365 2.67 24.75 -6.47
C LEU A 365 2.85 25.95 -7.38
N ASP A 366 3.69 25.81 -8.39
CA ASP A 366 3.83 26.75 -9.48
C ASP A 366 3.12 26.19 -10.72
N LEU A 367 2.23 26.98 -11.29
CA LEU A 367 1.50 26.64 -12.53
C LEU A 367 1.78 27.69 -13.58
N THR A 368 2.24 27.26 -14.73
CA THR A 368 2.38 28.11 -15.93
C THR A 368 1.52 27.54 -17.02
N ALA A 369 0.55 28.31 -17.51
CA ALA A 369 -0.37 27.89 -18.55
C ALA A 369 -0.14 28.70 -19.85
N GLU A 370 -0.21 28.00 -20.96
CA GLU A 370 -0.26 28.58 -22.30
C GLU A 370 -1.34 27.86 -23.08
N ILE A 371 -2.43 28.58 -23.36
CA ILE A 371 -3.59 28.10 -24.13
C ILE A 371 -3.62 28.87 -25.44
N GLN A 372 -3.66 28.13 -26.51
CA GLN A 372 -3.57 28.67 -27.88
C GLN A 372 -4.78 28.21 -28.71
N GLU A 373 -5.13 28.98 -29.72
CA GLU A 373 -6.13 28.63 -30.72
C GLU A 373 -7.44 28.11 -30.11
N THR A 374 -7.89 28.80 -29.09
CA THR A 374 -9.06 28.40 -28.30
C THR A 374 -10.32 29.10 -28.83
N GLU A 375 -11.40 28.35 -28.91
CA GLU A 375 -12.76 28.91 -29.07
C GLU A 375 -13.42 28.96 -27.68
N LEU A 376 -13.83 30.14 -27.26
CA LEU A 376 -14.53 30.38 -26.02
C LEU A 376 -15.72 31.30 -26.28
N TYR A 377 -16.93 30.89 -25.93
CA TYR A 377 -18.15 31.68 -26.16
C TYR A 377 -18.38 32.10 -27.60
N SER A 378 -18.04 31.22 -28.55
CA SER A 378 -18.13 31.49 -29.99
C SER A 378 -17.16 32.56 -30.55
N GLU A 379 -16.28 33.08 -29.69
CA GLU A 379 -15.13 33.88 -30.13
C GLU A 379 -13.96 32.95 -30.43
N LYS A 380 -13.30 33.19 -31.53
CA LYS A 380 -12.15 32.41 -32.00
C LYS A 380 -10.85 33.18 -31.77
N ASP A 381 -9.74 32.48 -31.89
CA ASP A 381 -8.39 33.04 -31.74
C ASP A 381 -8.13 33.63 -30.33
N ILE A 382 -8.65 32.95 -29.31
CA ILE A 382 -8.36 33.33 -27.94
C ILE A 382 -7.06 32.65 -27.49
N THR A 383 -6.15 33.44 -26.95
CA THR A 383 -4.95 32.94 -26.31
C THR A 383 -4.89 33.36 -24.83
N MET A 384 -4.47 32.47 -23.99
CA MET A 384 -4.26 32.75 -22.58
C MET A 384 -2.86 32.30 -22.17
N SER A 385 -2.16 33.13 -21.42
CA SER A 385 -0.87 32.77 -20.85
C SER A 385 -0.69 33.42 -19.50
N GLY A 386 0.14 32.82 -18.66
CA GLY A 386 0.52 33.36 -17.36
C GLY A 386 0.93 32.30 -16.35
N SER A 387 1.37 32.75 -15.20
CA SER A 387 1.80 31.86 -14.13
C SER A 387 1.25 32.29 -12.78
N ILE A 388 0.82 31.32 -12.01
CA ILE A 388 0.35 31.49 -10.64
C ILE A 388 1.19 30.61 -9.69
N GLN A 389 1.41 31.11 -8.50
CA GLN A 389 2.09 30.39 -7.41
C GLN A 389 1.12 30.23 -6.24
N PHE A 390 1.13 29.04 -5.69
CA PHE A 390 0.49 28.72 -4.41
C PHE A 390 1.58 28.40 -3.40
N HIS A 391 1.68 29.19 -2.34
CA HIS A 391 2.63 29.01 -1.27
C HIS A 391 1.98 29.41 0.06
N ASP A 392 2.10 28.59 1.10
CA ASP A 392 1.55 28.86 2.45
C ASP A 392 0.09 29.30 2.47
N ASN A 393 -0.77 28.66 1.68
CA ASN A 393 -2.19 29.00 1.49
C ASN A 393 -2.45 30.38 0.83
N LEU A 394 -1.44 30.98 0.24
CA LEU A 394 -1.56 32.22 -0.53
C LEU A 394 -1.41 31.92 -2.03
N ILE A 395 -2.24 32.57 -2.82
CA ILE A 395 -2.14 32.55 -4.28
C ILE A 395 -1.57 33.89 -4.73
N SER A 396 -0.51 33.84 -5.53
CA SER A 396 0.09 35.02 -6.15
C SER A 396 0.25 34.82 -7.65
N ILE A 397 0.31 35.91 -8.40
CA ILE A 397 0.58 35.88 -9.84
C ILE A 397 2.07 36.10 -10.00
N SER A 398 2.80 35.07 -10.43
CA SER A 398 4.26 35.15 -10.63
C SER A 398 4.64 35.74 -11.99
N HIS A 399 3.80 35.51 -13.02
CA HIS A 399 3.90 36.18 -14.31
C HIS A 399 2.51 36.69 -14.72
N PRO A 400 2.42 37.85 -15.40
CA PRO A 400 1.16 38.43 -15.76
C PRO A 400 0.23 37.46 -16.45
N LEU A 401 -1.02 37.35 -15.98
CA LEU A 401 -2.06 36.62 -16.68
C LEU A 401 -2.54 37.45 -17.84
N THR A 402 -2.29 36.97 -19.04
CA THR A 402 -2.68 37.64 -20.29
C THR A 402 -3.80 36.85 -20.96
N LEU A 403 -4.89 37.52 -21.25
CA LEU A 403 -5.96 37.02 -22.10
C LEU A 403 -6.01 37.89 -23.35
N ALA A 404 -5.78 37.33 -24.52
CA ALA A 404 -5.92 38.04 -25.78
C ALA A 404 -7.07 37.46 -26.62
N ILE A 405 -7.87 38.34 -27.20
CA ILE A 405 -9.01 38.01 -28.07
C ILE A 405 -8.82 38.81 -29.32
N GLY A 406 -8.36 38.21 -30.41
CA GLY A 406 -7.97 38.90 -31.60
C GLY A 406 -6.96 40.03 -31.30
N PRO A 407 -7.24 41.30 -31.69
CA PRO A 407 -6.31 42.42 -31.45
C PRO A 407 -6.35 42.98 -30.01
N SER A 408 -7.25 42.52 -29.15
CA SER A 408 -7.47 43.06 -27.81
C SER A 408 -6.82 42.15 -26.75
N SER A 409 -6.25 42.74 -25.71
CA SER A 409 -5.70 41.96 -24.58
C SER A 409 -6.06 42.56 -23.24
N ILE A 410 -6.24 41.68 -22.26
CA ILE A 410 -6.41 42.00 -20.84
C ILE A 410 -5.21 41.41 -20.12
N ILE A 411 -4.54 42.22 -19.29
CA ILE A 411 -3.39 41.81 -18.52
C ILE A 411 -3.71 42.01 -17.04
N VAL A 412 -3.60 40.94 -16.24
CA VAL A 412 -3.74 41.00 -14.80
C VAL A 412 -2.37 40.75 -14.16
N GLN A 413 -1.97 41.66 -13.29
CA GLN A 413 -0.72 41.59 -12.54
C GLN A 413 -1.06 41.64 -11.04
N GLY A 414 -0.38 40.82 -10.21
CA GLY A 414 -0.57 40.76 -8.78
C GLY A 414 0.75 40.84 -8.02
#